data_966aa4b8ee99461eea30e5a83f95075f
#
_entry.id   966aa4b8ee99461eea30e5a83f95075f
#
_cell.length_a   1.000
_cell.length_b   1.000
_cell.length_c   1.000
_cell.angle_alpha   90.00
_cell.angle_beta   90.00
_cell.angle_gamma   90.00
#
_symmetry.space_group_name_H-M   'P 1'
#
loop_
_entity.id
_entity.type
_entity.pdbx_description
1 polymer ?
#
loop_
_entity_poly.entity_id
_entity_poly.type
_entity_poly.pdbx_seq_one_letter_code
_entity_poly.pdbx_strand_id
1 'polypeptide(L)'
;QFTGEMIYPWMFEQFRELLPLKEAAHLLAAKADWGALYDRARLAANQVPVACAVYAEDMYVEFDYCRDVLGWLGNSRAWITNEYEHNGLRADGERILDRLITLNRDR
;
A
#
# COMPACT_ATOMS: atom_id res chain seq x y z
N GLN A 1 -9.25 -19.03 13.97
CA GLN A 1 -9.33 -18.07 12.84
C GLN A 1 -8.28 -16.99 13.05
N PHE A 2 -7.43 -16.76 12.07
CA PHE A 2 -6.48 -15.65 12.07
C PHE A 2 -7.19 -14.38 11.59
N THR A 3 -7.09 -13.28 12.32
CA THR A 3 -7.73 -12.02 11.98
C THR A 3 -6.73 -10.99 11.41
N GLY A 4 -5.44 -11.25 11.49
CA GLY A 4 -4.39 -10.31 11.12
C GLY A 4 -4.49 -9.01 11.91
N GLU A 5 -4.27 -7.88 11.26
CA GLU A 5 -4.38 -6.53 11.81
C GLU A 5 -5.73 -5.87 11.53
N MET A 6 -6.69 -6.62 11.01
CA MET A 6 -8.02 -6.10 10.68
C MET A 6 -8.86 -5.87 11.94
N ILE A 7 -9.64 -4.80 11.95
CA ILE A 7 -10.61 -4.51 13.00
C ILE A 7 -12.00 -4.88 12.49
N TYR A 8 -12.62 -5.86 13.15
CA TYR A 8 -13.93 -6.36 12.79
C TYR A 8 -15.05 -5.75 13.67
N PRO A 9 -16.30 -5.70 13.20
CA PRO A 9 -17.42 -5.13 13.95
C PRO A 9 -17.58 -5.71 15.36
N TRP A 10 -17.39 -7.02 15.53
CA TRP A 10 -17.49 -7.67 16.83
C TRP A 10 -16.44 -7.24 17.86
N MET A 11 -15.30 -6.70 17.42
CA MET A 11 -14.26 -6.19 18.30
C MET A 11 -14.74 -4.96 19.08
N PHE A 12 -15.61 -4.14 18.48
CA PHE A 12 -16.23 -3.01 19.17
C PHE A 12 -17.23 -3.40 20.27
N GLU A 13 -17.61 -4.67 20.35
CA GLU A 13 -18.42 -5.22 21.43
C GLU A 13 -17.57 -5.82 22.55
N GLN A 14 -16.42 -6.37 22.23
CA GLN A 14 -15.62 -7.17 23.12
C GLN A 14 -14.43 -6.42 23.73
N PHE A 15 -13.87 -5.44 23.01
CA PHE A 15 -12.73 -4.69 23.49
C PHE A 15 -13.17 -3.35 24.08
N ARG A 16 -12.91 -3.19 25.39
CA ARG A 16 -13.30 -2.02 26.15
C ARG A 16 -12.82 -0.71 25.53
N GLU A 17 -11.62 -0.70 24.98
CA GLU A 17 -10.96 0.46 24.38
C GLU A 17 -11.63 0.88 23.06
N LEU A 18 -12.24 -0.05 22.37
CA LEU A 18 -12.94 0.21 21.10
C LEU A 18 -14.42 0.56 21.30
N LEU A 19 -15.01 0.18 22.40
CA LEU A 19 -16.43 0.38 22.66
C LEU A 19 -16.91 1.84 22.49
N PRO A 20 -16.18 2.88 22.96
CA PRO A 20 -16.57 4.27 22.77
C PRO A 20 -16.55 4.73 21.30
N LEU A 21 -15.83 4.02 20.44
CA LEU A 21 -15.67 4.36 19.01
C LEU A 21 -16.66 3.61 18.11
N LYS A 22 -17.46 2.70 18.67
CA LYS A 22 -18.33 1.79 17.93
C LYS A 22 -19.25 2.53 16.95
N GLU A 23 -19.99 3.53 17.41
CA GLU A 23 -20.95 4.25 16.58
C GLU A 23 -20.26 4.97 15.41
N ALA A 24 -19.17 5.68 15.69
CA ALA A 24 -18.39 6.36 14.65
C ALA A 24 -17.80 5.38 13.63
N ALA A 25 -17.29 4.25 14.08
CA ALA A 25 -16.74 3.22 13.19
C ALA A 25 -17.81 2.62 12.28
N HIS A 26 -19.00 2.34 12.80
CA HIS A 26 -20.10 1.80 12.00
C HIS A 26 -20.64 2.84 10.99
N LEU A 27 -20.72 4.12 11.37
CA LEU A 27 -21.10 5.20 10.44
C LEU A 27 -20.09 5.33 9.31
N LEU A 28 -18.81 5.31 9.62
CA LEU A 28 -17.74 5.37 8.60
C LEU A 28 -17.73 4.13 7.72
N ALA A 29 -17.94 2.94 8.27
CA ALA A 29 -18.02 1.71 7.49
C ALA A 29 -19.24 1.68 6.54
N ALA A 30 -20.34 2.31 6.90
CA ALA A 30 -21.52 2.43 6.07
C ALA A 30 -21.43 3.53 5.01
N LYS A 31 -20.44 4.42 5.08
CA LYS A 31 -20.24 5.51 4.12
C LYS A 31 -19.85 4.95 2.76
N ALA A 32 -20.61 5.27 1.73
CA ALA A 32 -20.38 4.81 0.35
C ALA A 32 -19.75 5.88 -0.56
N ASP A 33 -19.82 7.16 -0.17
CA ASP A 33 -19.42 8.31 -0.98
C ASP A 33 -17.97 8.77 -0.67
N TRP A 34 -17.06 7.83 -0.60
CA TRP A 34 -15.64 8.13 -0.45
C TRP A 34 -15.08 8.80 -1.72
N GLY A 35 -14.30 9.85 -1.55
CA GLY A 35 -13.59 10.48 -2.66
C GLY A 35 -12.58 9.54 -3.32
N ALA A 36 -12.24 9.79 -4.58
CA ALA A 36 -11.18 9.06 -5.25
C ALA A 36 -9.83 9.31 -4.54
N LEU A 37 -9.12 8.22 -4.23
CA LEU A 37 -7.81 8.29 -3.57
C LEU A 37 -6.73 8.77 -4.56
N TYR A 38 -6.84 8.39 -5.83
CA TYR A 38 -5.87 8.69 -6.87
C TYR A 38 -6.50 9.44 -8.04
N ASP A 39 -5.77 10.43 -8.55
CA ASP A 39 -6.07 11.08 -9.83
C ASP A 39 -5.20 10.42 -10.92
N ARG A 40 -5.81 9.51 -11.69
CA ARG A 40 -5.12 8.75 -12.74
C ARG A 40 -4.53 9.64 -13.82
N ALA A 41 -5.22 10.72 -14.19
CA ALA A 41 -4.74 11.64 -15.22
C ALA A 41 -3.47 12.36 -14.78
N ARG A 42 -3.44 12.81 -13.52
CA ARG A 42 -2.23 13.41 -12.92
C ARG A 42 -1.10 12.42 -12.78
N LEU A 43 -1.36 11.18 -12.37
CA LEU A 43 -0.36 10.14 -12.28
C LEU A 43 0.22 9.80 -13.66
N ALA A 44 -0.61 9.71 -14.69
CA ALA A 44 -0.16 9.47 -16.07
C ALA A 44 0.67 10.62 -16.62
N ALA A 45 0.35 11.86 -16.27
CA ALA A 45 1.08 13.06 -16.68
C ALA A 45 2.35 13.33 -15.86
N ASN A 46 2.62 12.52 -14.84
CA ASN A 46 3.76 12.71 -13.94
C ASN A 46 5.09 12.64 -14.67
N GLN A 47 5.90 13.68 -14.54
CA GLN A 47 7.26 13.76 -15.10
C GLN A 47 8.35 13.46 -14.06
N VAL A 48 7.98 13.45 -12.78
CA VAL A 48 8.92 13.15 -11.70
C VAL A 48 9.27 11.66 -11.75
N PRO A 49 10.57 11.30 -11.78
CA PRO A 49 10.99 9.92 -11.75
C PRO A 49 10.56 9.19 -10.47
N VAL A 50 9.96 8.03 -10.64
CA VAL A 50 9.52 7.18 -9.51
C VAL A 50 10.14 5.81 -9.67
N ALA A 51 10.87 5.34 -8.64
CA ALA A 51 11.31 3.96 -8.54
C ALA A 51 10.54 3.25 -7.43
N CYS A 52 10.01 2.06 -7.73
CA CYS A 52 9.19 1.29 -6.81
C CYS A 52 9.82 -0.08 -6.55
N ALA A 53 9.94 -0.47 -5.30
CA ALA A 53 10.11 -1.86 -4.91
C ALA A 53 8.72 -2.48 -4.71
N VAL A 54 8.46 -3.58 -5.40
CA VAL A 54 7.19 -4.31 -5.31
C VAL A 54 7.49 -5.74 -4.89
N TYR A 55 6.92 -6.15 -3.78
CA TYR A 55 7.12 -7.48 -3.22
C TYR A 55 6.00 -8.40 -3.70
N ALA A 56 6.36 -9.40 -4.48
CA ALA A 56 5.39 -10.26 -5.18
C ALA A 56 4.54 -11.12 -4.24
N GLU A 57 5.04 -11.38 -3.05
CA GLU A 57 4.38 -12.21 -2.02
C GLU A 57 3.99 -11.41 -0.77
N ASP A 58 3.82 -10.08 -0.92
CA ASP A 58 3.37 -9.22 0.15
C ASP A 58 1.92 -9.55 0.54
N MET A 59 1.71 -9.95 1.79
CA MET A 59 0.39 -10.33 2.28
C MET A 59 -0.51 -9.15 2.67
N TYR A 60 0.04 -7.93 2.73
CA TYR A 60 -0.69 -6.71 3.08
C TYR A 60 -1.02 -5.84 1.87
N VAL A 61 -0.14 -5.86 0.88
CA VAL A 61 -0.28 -5.07 -0.35
C VAL A 61 -0.36 -6.03 -1.53
N GLU A 62 -1.55 -6.25 -2.03
CA GLU A 62 -1.79 -7.19 -3.12
C GLU A 62 -1.03 -6.80 -4.39
N PHE A 63 -0.38 -7.77 -4.99
CA PHE A 63 0.49 -7.61 -6.13
C PHE A 63 -0.20 -7.03 -7.37
N ASP A 64 -1.42 -7.48 -7.67
CA ASP A 64 -2.16 -7.00 -8.84
C ASP A 64 -2.56 -5.53 -8.70
N TYR A 65 -2.91 -5.06 -7.50
CA TYR A 65 -3.15 -3.64 -7.25
C TYR A 65 -1.88 -2.80 -7.40
N CYS A 66 -0.73 -3.31 -6.99
CA CYS A 66 0.56 -2.65 -7.25
C CYS A 66 0.81 -2.50 -8.75
N ARG A 67 0.57 -3.55 -9.53
CA ARG A 67 0.73 -3.53 -10.99
C ARG A 67 -0.21 -2.52 -11.66
N ASP A 68 -1.44 -2.46 -11.22
CA ASP A 68 -2.41 -1.49 -11.73
C ASP A 68 -1.93 -0.05 -11.50
N VAL A 69 -1.48 0.26 -10.28
CA VAL A 69 -0.96 1.60 -9.95
C VAL A 69 0.30 1.93 -10.76
N LEU A 70 1.21 0.97 -10.92
CA LEU A 70 2.39 1.15 -11.78
C LEU A 70 2.01 1.45 -13.23
N GLY A 71 0.95 0.83 -13.75
CA GLY A 71 0.41 1.11 -15.08
C GLY A 71 -0.17 2.52 -15.25
N TRP A 72 -0.50 3.20 -14.16
CA TRP A 72 -0.99 4.59 -14.18
C TRP A 72 0.12 5.62 -14.05
N LEU A 73 1.29 5.23 -13.58
CA LEU A 73 2.41 6.16 -13.37
C LEU A 73 3.18 6.41 -14.66
N GLY A 74 3.13 7.64 -15.17
CA GLY A 74 3.74 8.03 -16.44
C GLY A 74 5.27 7.94 -16.51
N ASN A 75 5.98 7.97 -15.38
CA ASN A 75 7.44 7.98 -15.32
C ASN A 75 7.94 7.11 -14.17
N SER A 76 7.64 5.81 -14.24
CA SER A 76 7.99 4.87 -13.19
C SER A 76 8.86 3.72 -13.66
N ARG A 77 9.64 3.18 -12.76
CA ARG A 77 10.36 1.91 -12.88
C ARG A 77 10.08 1.05 -11.67
N ALA A 78 9.85 -0.22 -11.88
CA ALA A 78 9.58 -1.16 -10.81
C ALA A 78 10.68 -2.21 -10.72
N TRP A 79 11.08 -2.50 -9.50
CA TRP A 79 11.82 -3.69 -9.13
C TRP A 79 10.85 -4.64 -8.43
N ILE A 80 10.44 -5.68 -9.15
CA ILE A 80 9.58 -6.72 -8.61
C ILE A 80 10.47 -7.82 -8.07
N THR A 81 10.25 -8.21 -6.82
CA THR A 81 11.07 -9.22 -6.14
C THR A 81 10.22 -10.07 -5.19
N ASN A 82 10.64 -11.30 -4.96
CA ASN A 82 10.14 -12.19 -3.93
C ASN A 82 11.18 -12.47 -2.82
N GLU A 83 12.26 -11.68 -2.78
CA GLU A 83 13.27 -11.79 -1.73
C GLU A 83 12.78 -11.24 -0.38
N TYR A 84 11.78 -10.39 -0.42
CA TYR A 84 11.17 -9.76 0.74
C TYR A 84 9.64 -9.87 0.66
N GLU A 85 9.02 -9.85 1.82
CA GLU A 85 7.59 -9.64 2.00
C GLU A 85 7.34 -8.18 2.43
N HIS A 86 6.33 -7.89 3.24
CA HIS A 86 6.02 -6.53 3.72
C HIS A 86 7.12 -5.86 4.57
N ASN A 87 8.09 -6.61 5.03
CA ASN A 87 9.15 -6.17 5.92
C ASN A 87 10.42 -5.65 5.23
N GLY A 88 10.46 -5.53 3.90
CA GLY A 88 11.68 -5.29 3.14
C GLY A 88 12.55 -4.16 3.68
N LEU A 89 12.01 -2.95 3.88
CA LEU A 89 12.77 -1.81 4.41
C LEU A 89 13.32 -2.04 5.82
N ARG A 90 12.65 -2.85 6.63
CA ARG A 90 13.12 -3.20 7.97
C ARG A 90 14.24 -4.24 7.92
N ALA A 91 14.14 -5.18 6.98
CA ALA A 91 15.07 -6.28 6.83
C ALA A 91 16.38 -5.86 6.14
N ASP A 92 16.30 -5.04 5.08
CA ASP A 92 17.45 -4.70 4.22
C ASP A 92 17.27 -3.32 3.54
N GLY A 93 17.00 -2.30 4.35
CA GLY A 93 16.66 -0.96 3.87
C GLY A 93 17.75 -0.31 3.03
N GLU A 94 19.02 -0.48 3.40
CA GLU A 94 20.16 0.08 2.68
C GLU A 94 20.22 -0.45 1.24
N ARG A 95 20.22 -1.77 1.05
CA ARG A 95 20.23 -2.41 -0.27
C ARG A 95 19.03 -2.01 -1.11
N ILE A 96 17.84 -1.97 -0.50
CA ILE A 96 16.62 -1.59 -1.22
C ILE A 96 16.70 -0.15 -1.68
N LEU A 97 17.12 0.78 -0.81
CA LEU A 97 17.25 2.18 -1.14
C LEU A 97 18.28 2.42 -2.24
N ASP A 98 19.46 1.79 -2.15
CA ASP A 98 20.50 1.88 -3.17
C ASP A 98 20.02 1.37 -4.51
N ARG A 99 19.27 0.26 -4.53
CA ARG A 99 18.64 -0.27 -5.74
C ARG A 99 17.66 0.70 -6.37
N LEU A 100 16.80 1.32 -5.57
CA LEU A 100 15.81 2.29 -6.06
C LEU A 100 16.47 3.57 -6.58
N ILE A 101 17.50 4.08 -5.90
CA ILE A 101 18.30 5.22 -6.35
C ILE A 101 18.95 4.90 -7.70
N THR A 102 19.56 3.73 -7.82
CA THR A 102 20.18 3.28 -9.07
C THR A 102 19.16 3.21 -10.21
N LEU A 103 18.00 2.61 -9.98
CA LEU A 103 16.91 2.57 -10.97
C LEU A 103 16.46 3.96 -11.43
N ASN A 104 16.53 4.96 -10.57
CA ASN A 104 16.18 6.33 -10.94
C ASN A 104 17.30 7.07 -11.69
N ARG A 105 18.55 6.72 -11.47
CA ARG A 105 19.71 7.34 -12.12
C ARG A 105 20.00 6.78 -13.51
N ASP A 106 19.81 5.49 -13.71
CA ASP A 106 20.13 4.77 -14.96
C ASP A 106 19.05 4.98 -16.04
N ARG A 107 18.82 6.23 -16.43
CA ARG A 107 17.79 6.63 -17.42
C ARG A 107 18.38 6.95 -18.76
#